data_f8dba026c97305453460ddabb24b0cd8
#
_entry.id   f8dba026c97305453460ddabb24b0cd8
#
_cell.length_a   1.000
_cell.length_b   1.000
_cell.length_c   1.000
_cell.angle_alpha   90.00
_cell.angle_beta   90.00
_cell.angle_gamma   90.00
#
_symmetry.space_group_name_H-M   'P 1'
#
loop_
_entity.id
_entity.type
_entity.pdbx_description
1 polymer ?
#
loop_
_entity_poly.entity_id
_entity_poly.type
_entity_poly.pdbx_seq_one_letter_code
_entity_poly.pdbx_strand_id
1 'polypeptide(L)'
;RMVQSPAEVRLSEAAVRLNEETFRHYLRFLGPGHRELEAVAAASRFAEDAGAEALYWMAASGPVPRLAYLAEAWQRRHVWRRGDYHTIVLEHSAEGGYFGETMHLISLGKPKPEYSRAFAAVGEAQRAAAARICPGARVGDLADAAEAVLIKRGYASPRKAGEQPAAIGHGQGADVWEFPRIVSGDTTLIEPGMRFNIHPMVSLADGACITSCDCYVATEDGSRRLSTLPYEIPVV
;
A
#
# COMPACT_ATOMS: atom_id res chain seq x y z
N ARG A 1 -12.55 -2.05 -15.67
CA ARG A 1 -11.81 -2.74 -16.73
C ARG A 1 -10.49 -3.26 -16.19
N MET A 2 -10.34 -4.59 -16.11
CA MET A 2 -9.16 -5.21 -15.47
C MET A 2 -7.87 -5.11 -16.28
N VAL A 3 -7.93 -5.15 -17.61
CA VAL A 3 -6.77 -5.11 -18.50
C VAL A 3 -6.59 -3.71 -19.05
N GLN A 4 -5.44 -3.11 -18.83
CA GLN A 4 -5.04 -1.81 -19.34
C GLN A 4 -4.25 -1.95 -20.63
N SER A 5 -4.48 -1.06 -21.57
CA SER A 5 -3.65 -0.92 -22.77
C SER A 5 -2.27 -0.35 -22.38
N PRO A 6 -1.24 -0.45 -23.24
CA PRO A 6 0.06 0.16 -22.98
C PRO A 6 0.00 1.67 -22.68
N ALA A 7 -0.99 2.39 -23.24
CA ALA A 7 -1.18 3.81 -22.96
C ALA A 7 -1.72 4.03 -21.54
N GLU A 8 -2.71 3.26 -21.12
CA GLU A 8 -3.29 3.29 -19.78
C GLU A 8 -2.28 2.87 -18.71
N VAL A 9 -1.43 1.89 -18.99
CA VAL A 9 -0.32 1.51 -18.09
C VAL A 9 0.62 2.69 -17.87
N ARG A 10 0.96 3.47 -18.92
CA ARG A 10 1.80 4.68 -18.75
C ARG A 10 1.14 5.75 -17.88
N LEU A 11 -0.18 5.95 -17.99
CA LEU A 11 -0.93 6.86 -17.10
C LEU A 11 -0.88 6.37 -15.65
N SER A 12 -1.09 5.09 -15.43
CA SER A 12 -0.96 4.47 -14.12
C SER A 12 0.46 4.60 -13.53
N GLU A 13 1.50 4.46 -14.34
CA GLU A 13 2.89 4.68 -13.92
C GLU A 13 3.13 6.14 -13.52
N ALA A 14 2.57 7.09 -14.26
CA ALA A 14 2.66 8.50 -13.93
C ALA A 14 1.99 8.79 -12.57
N ALA A 15 0.83 8.20 -12.30
CA ALA A 15 0.14 8.31 -11.03
C ALA A 15 0.94 7.71 -9.85
N VAL A 16 1.55 6.53 -10.04
CA VAL A 16 2.43 5.94 -9.02
C VAL A 16 3.62 6.85 -8.72
N ARG A 17 4.28 7.40 -9.75
CA ARG A 17 5.40 8.35 -9.57
C ARG A 17 4.96 9.60 -8.80
N LEU A 18 3.82 10.19 -9.18
CA LEU A 18 3.27 11.37 -8.50
C LEU A 18 3.03 11.08 -7.00
N ASN A 19 2.42 9.94 -6.68
CA ASN A 19 2.20 9.54 -5.30
C ASN A 19 3.50 9.37 -4.52
N GLU A 20 4.52 8.76 -5.12
CA GLU A 20 5.82 8.61 -4.47
C GLU A 20 6.56 9.93 -4.26
N GLU A 21 6.49 10.86 -5.22
CA GLU A 21 7.05 12.21 -5.09
C GLU A 21 6.32 13.00 -4.00
N THR A 22 4.99 12.89 -3.96
CA THR A 22 4.16 13.47 -2.90
C THR A 22 4.51 12.86 -1.55
N PHE A 23 4.73 11.56 -1.46
CA PHE A 23 5.16 10.88 -0.24
C PHE A 23 6.54 11.39 0.23
N ARG A 24 7.53 11.51 -0.67
CA ARG A 24 8.85 12.07 -0.33
C ARG A 24 8.75 13.52 0.14
N HIS A 25 7.84 14.29 -0.45
CA HIS A 25 7.57 15.67 -0.02
C HIS A 25 6.90 15.68 1.36
N TYR A 26 5.90 14.81 1.58
CA TYR A 26 5.21 14.65 2.84
C TYR A 26 6.15 14.36 4.01
N LEU A 27 7.13 13.46 3.83
CA LEU A 27 8.11 13.12 4.87
C LEU A 27 8.87 14.32 5.42
N ARG A 28 9.00 15.42 4.67
CA ARG A 28 9.71 16.64 5.10
C ARG A 28 8.96 17.43 6.18
N PHE A 29 7.66 17.21 6.30
CA PHE A 29 6.78 17.90 7.24
C PHE A 29 6.46 17.03 8.48
N LEU A 30 6.95 15.80 8.51
CA LEU A 30 6.75 14.91 9.63
C LEU A 30 7.76 15.25 10.74
N GLY A 31 7.26 15.32 11.97
CA GLY A 31 8.13 15.53 13.13
C GLY A 31 7.33 15.79 14.40
N PRO A 32 7.93 15.52 15.57
CA PRO A 32 7.32 15.81 16.86
C PRO A 32 6.89 17.28 16.96
N GLY A 33 5.68 17.53 17.42
CA GLY A 33 5.10 18.87 17.58
C GLY A 33 4.30 19.38 16.39
N HIS A 34 4.44 18.78 15.22
CA HIS A 34 3.62 19.11 14.04
C HIS A 34 2.30 18.34 14.06
N ARG A 35 1.27 18.90 13.44
CA ARG A 35 -0.01 18.25 13.26
C ARG A 35 -0.05 17.52 11.93
N GLU A 36 -0.70 16.36 11.90
CA GLU A 36 -0.93 15.59 10.68
C GLU A 36 -1.53 16.45 9.57
N LEU A 37 -2.52 17.31 9.90
CA LEU A 37 -3.16 18.21 8.93
C LEU A 37 -2.16 19.16 8.24
N GLU A 38 -1.13 19.61 8.92
CA GLU A 38 -0.14 20.54 8.34
C GLU A 38 0.68 19.85 7.25
N ALA A 39 1.09 18.60 7.49
CA ALA A 39 1.82 17.81 6.51
C ALA A 39 0.93 17.42 5.31
N VAL A 40 -0.33 17.03 5.58
CA VAL A 40 -1.30 16.72 4.52
C VAL A 40 -1.55 17.96 3.64
N ALA A 41 -1.76 19.14 4.23
CA ALA A 41 -2.01 20.37 3.47
C ALA A 41 -0.81 20.75 2.59
N ALA A 42 0.42 20.65 3.12
CA ALA A 42 1.63 20.95 2.36
C ALA A 42 1.84 19.96 1.20
N ALA A 43 1.61 18.67 1.44
CA ALA A 43 1.78 17.65 0.40
C ALA A 43 0.63 17.65 -0.61
N SER A 44 -0.60 17.99 -0.22
CA SER A 44 -1.71 18.20 -1.15
C SER A 44 -1.39 19.34 -2.13
N ARG A 45 -0.90 20.45 -1.62
CA ARG A 45 -0.48 21.56 -2.46
C ARG A 45 0.61 21.14 -3.45
N PHE A 46 1.61 20.38 -2.99
CA PHE A 46 2.64 19.84 -3.87
C PHE A 46 2.06 18.95 -4.96
N ALA A 47 1.16 18.03 -4.59
CA ALA A 47 0.54 17.11 -5.55
C ALA A 47 -0.27 17.85 -6.63
N GLU A 48 -1.06 18.87 -6.22
CA GLU A 48 -1.82 19.72 -7.15
C GLU A 48 -0.90 20.48 -8.09
N ASP A 49 0.17 21.11 -7.58
CA ASP A 49 1.16 21.82 -8.39
C ASP A 49 1.92 20.87 -9.34
N ALA A 50 2.04 19.59 -8.98
CA ALA A 50 2.63 18.52 -9.80
C ALA A 50 1.64 17.88 -10.79
N GLY A 51 0.39 18.33 -10.84
CA GLY A 51 -0.62 17.90 -11.81
C GLY A 51 -1.53 16.77 -11.33
N ALA A 52 -1.72 16.60 -10.02
CA ALA A 52 -2.75 15.70 -9.51
C ALA A 52 -4.15 16.22 -9.90
N GLU A 53 -4.99 15.33 -10.46
CA GLU A 53 -6.37 15.64 -10.82
C GLU A 53 -7.35 15.29 -9.67
N ALA A 54 -7.02 14.28 -8.88
CA ALA A 54 -7.76 13.93 -7.66
C ALA A 54 -6.82 13.52 -6.54
N LEU A 55 -7.17 13.92 -5.31
CA LEU A 55 -6.41 13.60 -4.11
C LEU A 55 -7.24 12.73 -3.17
N TYR A 56 -6.74 11.57 -2.85
CA TYR A 56 -7.33 10.69 -1.86
C TYR A 56 -6.31 10.32 -0.79
N TRP A 57 -6.63 10.63 0.46
CA TRP A 57 -5.77 10.47 1.62
C TRP A 57 -6.43 9.61 2.68
N MET A 58 -5.72 8.64 3.20
CA MET A 58 -6.06 7.94 4.44
C MET A 58 -4.83 7.92 5.33
N ALA A 59 -5.03 8.15 6.62
CA ALA A 59 -3.93 8.18 7.57
C ALA A 59 -4.36 7.76 8.96
N ALA A 60 -3.45 7.15 9.71
CA ALA A 60 -3.63 6.82 11.11
C ALA A 60 -2.34 7.07 11.87
N SER A 61 -2.42 7.83 12.96
CA SER A 61 -1.28 8.19 13.82
C SER A 61 -1.49 7.69 15.25
N GLY A 62 -0.41 7.40 15.95
CA GLY A 62 -0.44 7.06 17.38
C GLY A 62 0.74 6.23 17.84
N PRO A 63 0.77 5.86 19.13
CA PRO A 63 1.87 5.09 19.73
C PRO A 63 1.95 3.64 19.27
N VAL A 64 0.92 3.17 18.52
CA VAL A 64 0.83 1.83 17.94
C VAL A 64 0.44 2.00 16.47
N PRO A 65 1.11 1.33 15.52
CA PRO A 65 0.72 1.34 14.12
C PRO A 65 -0.71 0.87 13.92
N ARG A 66 -1.49 1.58 13.10
CA ARG A 66 -2.89 1.25 12.83
C ARG A 66 -3.16 1.22 11.34
N LEU A 67 -4.17 0.48 10.95
CA LEU A 67 -4.64 0.46 9.56
C LEU A 67 -5.32 1.78 9.22
N ALA A 68 -4.87 2.43 8.15
CA ALA A 68 -5.38 3.74 7.74
C ALA A 68 -6.82 3.73 7.17
N TYR A 69 -7.33 2.55 6.78
CA TYR A 69 -8.69 2.41 6.22
C TYR A 69 -9.83 2.44 7.24
N LEU A 70 -9.53 2.39 8.53
CA LEU A 70 -10.57 2.42 9.55
C LEU A 70 -11.10 3.84 9.75
N ALA A 71 -12.40 3.97 10.07
CA ALA A 71 -13.08 5.25 10.22
C ALA A 71 -12.42 6.21 11.23
N GLU A 72 -11.66 5.68 12.18
CA GLU A 72 -10.86 6.46 13.14
C GLU A 72 -9.62 7.10 12.50
N ALA A 73 -9.31 6.75 11.27
CA ALA A 73 -8.10 7.17 10.56
C ALA A 73 -8.06 8.68 10.22
N TRP A 74 -9.14 9.41 10.43
CA TRP A 74 -9.23 10.85 10.14
C TRP A 74 -8.75 11.72 11.31
N GLN A 75 -7.70 11.29 12.01
CA GLN A 75 -7.14 12.03 13.13
C GLN A 75 -6.24 13.20 12.69
N ARG A 76 -6.63 13.95 11.66
CA ARG A 76 -5.87 15.10 11.12
C ARG A 76 -5.44 16.14 12.16
N ARG A 77 -6.01 16.08 13.37
CA ARG A 77 -5.66 16.93 14.52
C ARG A 77 -4.58 16.33 15.41
N HIS A 78 -4.14 15.09 15.14
CA HIS A 78 -3.09 14.44 15.91
C HIS A 78 -1.82 15.29 15.85
N VAL A 79 -1.23 15.55 17.00
CA VAL A 79 0.09 16.19 17.15
C VAL A 79 1.08 15.09 17.37
N TRP A 80 1.99 14.89 16.44
CA TRP A 80 2.97 13.82 16.52
C TRP A 80 3.93 13.99 17.69
N ARG A 81 4.29 12.87 18.31
CA ARG A 81 5.24 12.75 19.40
C ARG A 81 6.34 11.76 19.01
N ARG A 82 7.49 11.92 19.63
CA ARG A 82 8.56 10.90 19.50
C ARG A 82 8.05 9.55 19.99
N GLY A 83 8.24 8.50 19.19
CA GLY A 83 7.73 7.14 19.45
C GLY A 83 6.36 6.86 18.83
N ASP A 84 5.71 7.85 18.21
CA ASP A 84 4.51 7.60 17.41
C ASP A 84 4.85 6.87 16.10
N TYR A 85 3.86 6.23 15.58
CA TYR A 85 3.82 5.66 14.23
C TYR A 85 2.76 6.34 13.41
N HIS A 86 2.99 6.40 12.13
CA HIS A 86 2.06 6.97 11.18
C HIS A 86 1.95 6.06 9.97
N THR A 87 0.75 5.54 9.71
CA THR A 87 0.44 4.82 8.47
C THR A 87 -0.30 5.78 7.55
N ILE A 88 0.20 5.95 6.34
CA ILE A 88 -0.42 6.82 5.33
C ILE A 88 -0.68 6.04 4.05
N VAL A 89 -1.80 6.34 3.43
CA VAL A 89 -2.16 5.89 2.07
C VAL A 89 -2.42 7.14 1.23
N LEU A 90 -1.74 7.21 0.11
CA LEU A 90 -1.96 8.19 -0.94
C LEU A 90 -2.47 7.44 -2.17
N GLU A 91 -3.66 7.80 -2.62
CA GLU A 91 -4.26 7.29 -3.85
C GLU A 91 -4.67 8.50 -4.71
N HIS A 92 -3.67 9.16 -5.29
CA HIS A 92 -3.91 10.32 -6.14
C HIS A 92 -3.95 9.89 -7.60
N SER A 93 -4.80 10.54 -8.38
CA SER A 93 -4.75 10.43 -9.84
C SER A 93 -3.82 11.49 -10.42
N ALA A 94 -3.14 11.12 -11.51
CA ALA A 94 -2.40 12.03 -12.36
C ALA A 94 -3.21 12.32 -13.63
N GLU A 95 -2.58 13.00 -14.59
CA GLU A 95 -3.18 13.30 -15.90
C GLU A 95 -3.87 12.07 -16.51
N GLY A 96 -5.11 12.25 -16.98
CA GLY A 96 -5.95 11.21 -17.56
C GLY A 96 -6.76 10.42 -16.55
N GLY A 97 -6.81 10.84 -15.28
CA GLY A 97 -7.70 10.28 -14.25
C GLY A 97 -7.30 8.89 -13.74
N TYR A 98 -6.10 8.39 -14.05
CA TYR A 98 -5.64 7.10 -13.54
C TYR A 98 -5.00 7.27 -12.16
N PHE A 99 -5.36 6.35 -11.25
CA PHE A 99 -4.88 6.35 -9.87
C PHE A 99 -3.60 5.55 -9.70
N GLY A 100 -2.77 5.98 -8.76
CA GLY A 100 -1.68 5.22 -8.18
C GLY A 100 -1.90 5.05 -6.68
N GLU A 101 -1.22 4.09 -6.06
CA GLU A 101 -1.27 3.90 -4.61
C GLU A 101 0.14 3.90 -4.03
N THR A 102 0.30 4.59 -2.91
CA THR A 102 1.48 4.52 -2.07
C THR A 102 1.03 4.39 -0.62
N MET A 103 1.36 3.28 0.02
CA MET A 103 1.06 3.04 1.43
C MET A 103 2.33 2.71 2.19
N HIS A 104 2.61 3.48 3.25
CA HIS A 104 3.77 3.25 4.10
C HIS A 104 3.45 3.41 5.59
N LEU A 105 4.13 2.58 6.37
CA LEU A 105 4.31 2.80 7.80
C LEU A 105 5.55 3.67 8.02
N ILE A 106 5.43 4.75 8.80
CA ILE A 106 6.49 5.69 9.16
C ILE A 106 6.67 5.64 10.68
N SER A 107 7.91 5.78 11.17
CA SER A 107 8.21 5.80 12.59
C SER A 107 8.82 7.15 13.01
N LEU A 108 8.24 7.77 14.03
CA LEU A 108 8.79 9.01 14.61
C LEU A 108 9.82 8.67 15.70
N GLY A 109 11.02 8.37 15.25
CA GLY A 109 12.12 7.82 16.02
C GLY A 109 12.31 6.32 15.77
N LYS A 110 13.25 5.70 16.51
CA LYS A 110 13.62 4.30 16.28
C LYS A 110 12.42 3.36 16.46
N PRO A 111 12.05 2.57 15.42
CA PRO A 111 10.92 1.66 15.51
C PRO A 111 11.21 0.50 16.47
N LYS A 112 10.16 -0.05 17.08
CA LYS A 112 10.27 -1.26 17.90
C LYS A 112 10.76 -2.43 17.03
N PRO A 113 11.68 -3.30 17.55
CA PRO A 113 12.20 -4.42 16.78
C PRO A 113 11.13 -5.37 16.26
N GLU A 114 10.05 -5.57 17.00
CA GLU A 114 8.91 -6.40 16.60
C GLU A 114 8.18 -5.84 15.38
N TYR A 115 7.98 -4.53 15.29
CA TYR A 115 7.35 -3.87 14.14
C TYR A 115 8.27 -3.90 12.91
N SER A 116 9.58 -3.73 13.10
CA SER A 116 10.55 -3.88 12.01
C SER A 116 10.57 -5.30 11.45
N ARG A 117 10.49 -6.32 12.31
CA ARG A 117 10.38 -7.73 11.87
C ARG A 117 9.08 -8.00 11.13
N ALA A 118 7.96 -7.49 11.63
CA ALA A 118 6.65 -7.64 10.97
C ALA A 118 6.64 -6.94 9.62
N PHE A 119 7.21 -5.73 9.52
CA PHE A 119 7.31 -4.99 8.26
C PHE A 119 8.18 -5.72 7.23
N ALA A 120 9.30 -6.29 7.66
CA ALA A 120 10.15 -7.12 6.79
C ALA A 120 9.40 -8.36 6.26
N ALA A 121 8.56 -9.00 7.10
CA ALA A 121 7.72 -10.12 6.68
C ALA A 121 6.63 -9.70 5.69
N VAL A 122 6.02 -8.52 5.87
CA VAL A 122 5.07 -7.93 4.91
C VAL A 122 5.74 -7.73 3.55
N GLY A 123 6.92 -7.10 3.50
CA GLY A 123 7.66 -6.90 2.25
C GLY A 123 8.07 -8.22 1.58
N GLU A 124 8.40 -9.26 2.36
CA GLU A 124 8.68 -10.60 1.81
C GLU A 124 7.41 -11.24 1.23
N ALA A 125 6.26 -11.09 1.90
CA ALA A 125 4.96 -11.56 1.43
C ALA A 125 4.53 -10.85 0.14
N GLN A 126 4.72 -9.54 0.05
CA GLN A 126 4.48 -8.77 -1.19
C GLN A 126 5.30 -9.31 -2.37
N ARG A 127 6.60 -9.53 -2.17
CA ARG A 127 7.46 -10.10 -3.22
C ARG A 127 7.08 -11.52 -3.60
N ALA A 128 6.65 -12.34 -2.65
CA ALA A 128 6.18 -13.69 -2.91
C ALA A 128 4.89 -13.70 -3.73
N ALA A 129 3.94 -12.80 -3.42
CA ALA A 129 2.74 -12.60 -4.21
C ALA A 129 3.09 -12.12 -5.63
N ALA A 130 3.92 -11.08 -5.75
CA ALA A 130 4.32 -10.52 -7.04
C ALA A 130 5.02 -11.53 -7.96
N ALA A 131 5.79 -12.46 -7.39
CA ALA A 131 6.43 -13.55 -8.12
C ALA A 131 5.44 -14.57 -8.73
N ARG A 132 4.16 -14.51 -8.34
CA ARG A 132 3.07 -15.31 -8.92
C ARG A 132 2.34 -14.58 -10.05
N ILE A 133 2.60 -13.31 -10.27
CA ILE A 133 2.02 -12.59 -11.40
C ILE A 133 2.64 -13.10 -12.71
N CYS A 134 1.91 -13.94 -13.39
CA CYS A 134 2.28 -14.51 -14.69
C CYS A 134 0.99 -14.74 -15.49
N PRO A 135 0.97 -14.46 -16.80
CA PRO A 135 -0.19 -14.76 -17.64
C PRO A 135 -0.67 -16.21 -17.49
N GLY A 136 -1.98 -16.39 -17.30
CA GLY A 136 -2.61 -17.69 -17.06
C GLY A 136 -2.56 -18.22 -15.63
N ALA A 137 -1.80 -17.61 -14.71
CA ALA A 137 -1.89 -17.91 -13.29
C ALA A 137 -3.19 -17.37 -12.71
N ARG A 138 -3.62 -17.87 -11.55
CA ARG A 138 -4.82 -17.37 -10.86
C ARG A 138 -4.47 -16.23 -9.92
N VAL A 139 -5.34 -15.24 -9.84
CA VAL A 139 -5.18 -14.13 -8.87
C VAL A 139 -5.12 -14.65 -7.43
N GLY A 140 -5.88 -15.69 -7.10
CA GLY A 140 -5.84 -16.33 -5.78
C GLY A 140 -4.48 -16.86 -5.37
N ASP A 141 -3.65 -17.30 -6.33
CA ASP A 141 -2.31 -17.83 -6.07
C ASP A 141 -1.37 -16.76 -5.48
N LEU A 142 -1.64 -15.47 -5.74
CA LEU A 142 -0.92 -14.34 -5.14
C LEU A 142 -1.18 -14.27 -3.64
N ALA A 143 -2.45 -14.37 -3.25
CA ALA A 143 -2.87 -14.34 -1.85
C ALA A 143 -2.30 -15.53 -1.08
N ASP A 144 -2.37 -16.73 -1.67
CA ASP A 144 -1.86 -17.95 -1.06
C ASP A 144 -0.33 -17.90 -0.86
N ALA A 145 0.41 -17.34 -1.82
CA ALA A 145 1.86 -17.17 -1.72
C ALA A 145 2.24 -16.17 -0.60
N ALA A 146 1.53 -15.06 -0.47
CA ALA A 146 1.77 -14.10 0.60
C ALA A 146 1.46 -14.70 1.98
N GLU A 147 0.33 -15.39 2.11
CA GLU A 147 -0.08 -16.05 3.36
C GLU A 147 0.94 -17.10 3.81
N ALA A 148 1.45 -17.92 2.88
CA ALA A 148 2.46 -18.94 3.18
C ALA A 148 3.74 -18.33 3.77
N VAL A 149 4.17 -17.14 3.28
CA VAL A 149 5.31 -16.42 3.85
C VAL A 149 5.00 -15.93 5.27
N LEU A 150 3.84 -15.31 5.49
CA LEU A 150 3.47 -14.80 6.80
C LEU A 150 3.38 -15.92 7.84
N ILE A 151 2.78 -17.05 7.50
CA ILE A 151 2.71 -18.24 8.37
C ILE A 151 4.13 -18.75 8.69
N LYS A 152 5.00 -18.88 7.69
CA LYS A 152 6.41 -19.29 7.87
C LYS A 152 7.19 -18.36 8.79
N ARG A 153 6.84 -17.06 8.79
CA ARG A 153 7.43 -16.05 9.68
C ARG A 153 6.79 -16.00 11.07
N GLY A 154 5.84 -16.89 11.36
CA GLY A 154 5.19 -17.04 12.67
C GLY A 154 4.04 -16.06 12.90
N TYR A 155 3.53 -15.40 11.84
CA TYR A 155 2.34 -14.57 11.91
C TYR A 155 1.10 -15.40 11.60
N ALA A 156 0.06 -15.24 12.44
CA ALA A 156 -1.21 -15.89 12.18
C ALA A 156 -1.78 -15.42 10.83
N SER A 157 -2.39 -16.34 10.08
CA SER A 157 -3.28 -15.95 9.01
C SER A 157 -4.33 -14.99 9.58
N PRO A 158 -4.65 -13.89 8.90
CA PRO A 158 -5.75 -13.01 9.30
C PRO A 158 -7.11 -13.74 9.30
N ARG A 159 -7.15 -15.00 8.89
CA ARG A 159 -8.36 -15.82 8.86
C ARG A 159 -8.68 -16.40 10.23
N LYS A 160 -9.84 -16.04 10.76
CA LYS A 160 -10.52 -16.92 11.72
C LYS A 160 -11.26 -18.02 10.96
N ALA A 161 -11.32 -19.20 11.53
CA ALA A 161 -12.08 -20.31 10.93
C ALA A 161 -13.51 -19.84 10.64
N GLY A 162 -13.94 -19.95 9.37
CA GLY A 162 -15.29 -19.56 8.93
C GLY A 162 -15.43 -18.10 8.43
N GLU A 163 -14.41 -17.25 8.54
CA GLU A 163 -14.43 -15.92 7.94
C GLU A 163 -14.01 -15.97 6.46
N GLN A 164 -14.59 -15.08 5.66
CA GLN A 164 -14.15 -14.88 4.27
C GLN A 164 -12.68 -14.43 4.27
N PRO A 165 -11.87 -14.92 3.33
CA PRO A 165 -10.47 -14.48 3.21
C PRO A 165 -10.40 -12.96 3.03
N ALA A 166 -9.56 -12.31 3.83
CA ALA A 166 -9.26 -10.90 3.62
C ALA A 166 -8.50 -10.74 2.29
N ALA A 167 -8.88 -9.76 1.49
CA ALA A 167 -8.10 -9.40 0.33
C ALA A 167 -6.76 -8.80 0.79
N ILE A 168 -5.68 -9.22 0.13
CA ILE A 168 -4.33 -8.64 0.33
C ILE A 168 -4.00 -7.59 -0.74
N GLY A 169 -4.99 -7.16 -1.50
CA GLY A 169 -4.81 -6.20 -2.58
C GLY A 169 -5.94 -6.23 -3.59
N HIS A 170 -5.78 -5.43 -4.62
CA HIS A 170 -6.79 -5.22 -5.67
C HIS A 170 -6.18 -4.67 -6.95
N GLY A 171 -6.97 -4.66 -8.03
CA GLY A 171 -6.69 -3.88 -9.22
C GLY A 171 -6.89 -2.39 -8.98
N GLN A 172 -6.28 -1.56 -9.82
CA GLN A 172 -6.45 -0.12 -9.80
C GLN A 172 -6.26 0.46 -11.20
N GLY A 173 -6.97 1.50 -11.53
CA GLY A 173 -6.89 2.15 -12.84
C GLY A 173 -7.58 3.50 -12.82
N ALA A 174 -8.74 3.61 -13.47
CA ALA A 174 -9.57 4.80 -13.47
C ALA A 174 -10.34 5.02 -12.15
N ASP A 175 -10.30 4.04 -11.24
CA ASP A 175 -10.82 4.15 -9.89
C ASP A 175 -9.76 3.70 -8.89
N VAL A 176 -9.88 4.17 -7.65
CA VAL A 176 -8.99 3.81 -6.52
C VAL A 176 -9.05 2.31 -6.23
N TRP A 177 -10.17 1.67 -6.55
CA TRP A 177 -10.39 0.26 -6.30
C TRP A 177 -11.11 -0.40 -7.47
N GLU A 178 -10.43 -1.33 -8.12
CA GLU A 178 -10.96 -2.10 -9.23
C GLU A 178 -10.75 -3.60 -9.02
N PHE A 179 -11.44 -4.42 -9.81
CA PHE A 179 -11.14 -5.84 -9.89
C PHE A 179 -9.81 -6.08 -10.64
N PRO A 180 -9.12 -7.22 -10.37
CA PRO A 180 -9.53 -8.30 -9.48
C PRO A 180 -9.27 -7.98 -8.01
N ARG A 181 -9.95 -8.69 -7.08
CA ARG A 181 -9.56 -8.73 -5.68
C ARG A 181 -8.51 -9.81 -5.48
N ILE A 182 -7.40 -9.46 -4.85
CA ILE A 182 -6.36 -10.45 -4.52
C ILE A 182 -6.77 -11.17 -3.25
N VAL A 183 -7.53 -12.25 -3.41
CA VAL A 183 -8.07 -13.06 -2.31
C VAL A 183 -7.90 -14.54 -2.62
N SER A 184 -7.56 -15.34 -1.61
CA SER A 184 -7.42 -16.80 -1.77
C SER A 184 -8.67 -17.42 -2.39
N GLY A 185 -8.47 -18.30 -3.35
CA GLY A 185 -9.55 -18.97 -4.08
C GLY A 185 -10.13 -18.16 -5.25
N ASP A 186 -9.68 -16.93 -5.51
CA ASP A 186 -10.06 -16.20 -6.72
C ASP A 186 -9.50 -16.93 -7.96
N THR A 187 -10.40 -17.25 -8.90
CA THR A 187 -10.09 -18.03 -10.11
C THR A 187 -9.84 -17.16 -11.34
N THR A 188 -9.88 -15.84 -11.20
CA THR A 188 -9.57 -14.91 -12.29
C THR A 188 -8.18 -15.18 -12.82
N LEU A 189 -8.08 -15.39 -14.14
CA LEU A 189 -6.79 -15.60 -14.80
C LEU A 189 -6.11 -14.25 -15.03
N ILE A 190 -4.83 -14.22 -14.78
CA ILE A 190 -3.99 -13.04 -15.00
C ILE A 190 -3.73 -12.88 -16.49
N GLU A 191 -3.92 -11.67 -16.99
CA GLU A 191 -3.62 -11.26 -18.37
C GLU A 191 -2.59 -10.11 -18.34
N PRO A 192 -1.73 -10.00 -19.38
CA PRO A 192 -0.86 -8.84 -19.55
C PRO A 192 -1.66 -7.53 -19.52
N GLY A 193 -1.12 -6.51 -18.86
CA GLY A 193 -1.79 -5.22 -18.67
C GLY A 193 -2.69 -5.15 -17.42
N MET A 194 -2.92 -6.25 -16.71
CA MET A 194 -3.58 -6.18 -15.39
C MET A 194 -2.67 -5.51 -14.37
N ARG A 195 -3.27 -4.63 -13.56
CA ARG A 195 -2.59 -3.96 -12.45
C ARG A 195 -2.96 -4.57 -11.12
N PHE A 196 -1.98 -4.57 -10.21
CA PHE A 196 -2.11 -5.13 -8.86
C PHE A 196 -1.47 -4.19 -7.85
N ASN A 197 -2.24 -3.74 -6.88
CA ASN A 197 -1.76 -3.16 -5.64
C ASN A 197 -1.73 -4.27 -4.60
N ILE A 198 -0.56 -4.55 -4.05
CA ILE A 198 -0.35 -5.69 -3.14
C ILE A 198 0.01 -5.14 -1.76
N HIS A 199 -0.89 -5.32 -0.78
CA HIS A 199 -0.74 -4.80 0.58
C HIS A 199 -1.15 -5.81 1.65
N PRO A 200 -0.41 -6.94 1.79
CA PRO A 200 -0.62 -7.87 2.88
C PRO A 200 -0.41 -7.17 4.23
N MET A 201 -1.05 -7.69 5.27
CA MET A 201 -0.96 -7.09 6.59
C MET A 201 -0.65 -8.14 7.67
N VAL A 202 -0.05 -7.67 8.75
CA VAL A 202 0.19 -8.43 9.98
C VAL A 202 -0.44 -7.71 11.15
N SER A 203 -1.29 -8.41 11.90
CA SER A 203 -1.83 -7.94 13.18
C SER A 203 -1.02 -8.53 14.33
N LEU A 204 -0.60 -7.69 15.27
CA LEU A 204 0.17 -8.08 16.45
C LEU A 204 -0.70 -8.07 17.71
N ALA A 205 -0.22 -8.74 18.77
CA ALA A 205 -0.97 -8.91 20.00
C ALA A 205 -1.27 -7.57 20.75
N ASP A 206 -0.46 -6.56 20.54
CA ASP A 206 -0.67 -5.21 21.11
C ASP A 206 -1.67 -4.36 20.29
N GLY A 207 -2.30 -4.94 19.27
CA GLY A 207 -3.23 -4.29 18.38
C GLY A 207 -2.56 -3.54 17.22
N ALA A 208 -1.23 -3.63 17.08
CA ALA A 208 -0.55 -3.06 15.93
C ALA A 208 -0.96 -3.76 14.63
N CYS A 209 -1.20 -2.97 13.58
CA CYS A 209 -1.38 -3.44 12.23
C CYS A 209 -0.23 -2.92 11.35
N ILE A 210 0.53 -3.84 10.79
CA ILE A 210 1.69 -3.54 9.95
C ILE A 210 1.36 -3.89 8.51
N THR A 211 1.48 -2.91 7.62
CA THR A 211 1.21 -3.07 6.18
C THR A 211 2.03 -2.07 5.38
N SER A 212 2.18 -2.32 4.10
CA SER A 212 2.65 -1.38 3.07
C SER A 212 2.11 -1.83 1.73
N CYS A 213 2.06 -0.95 0.74
CA CYS A 213 1.60 -1.27 -0.62
C CYS A 213 2.73 -1.15 -1.64
N ASP A 214 2.73 -2.07 -2.58
CA ASP A 214 3.49 -2.02 -3.81
C ASP A 214 2.59 -2.24 -5.02
N CYS A 215 2.86 -1.49 -6.08
CA CYS A 215 2.13 -1.55 -7.34
C CYS A 215 2.90 -2.36 -8.38
N TYR A 216 2.19 -3.23 -9.09
CA TYR A 216 2.72 -4.07 -10.15
C TYR A 216 1.82 -4.02 -11.39
N VAL A 217 2.40 -4.31 -12.55
CA VAL A 217 1.69 -4.60 -13.79
C VAL A 217 2.13 -5.98 -14.31
N ALA A 218 1.16 -6.79 -14.76
CA ALA A 218 1.45 -8.03 -15.45
C ALA A 218 2.02 -7.73 -16.84
N THR A 219 3.09 -8.44 -17.21
CA THR A 219 3.74 -8.39 -18.52
C THR A 219 3.49 -9.71 -19.27
N GLU A 220 3.96 -9.83 -20.50
CA GLU A 220 3.84 -11.06 -21.30
C GLU A 220 4.52 -12.27 -20.66
N ASP A 221 5.55 -12.04 -19.84
CA ASP A 221 6.43 -13.06 -19.27
C ASP A 221 6.50 -13.05 -17.73
N GLY A 222 5.68 -12.21 -17.06
CA GLY A 222 5.71 -12.12 -15.60
C GLY A 222 5.12 -10.83 -15.08
N SER A 223 5.86 -10.09 -14.26
CA SER A 223 5.42 -8.80 -13.72
C SER A 223 6.53 -7.77 -13.67
N ARG A 224 6.13 -6.50 -13.69
CA ARG A 224 7.01 -5.36 -13.46
C ARG A 224 6.49 -4.53 -12.28
N ARG A 225 7.36 -4.28 -11.32
CA ARG A 225 7.09 -3.38 -10.20
C ARG A 225 7.04 -1.94 -10.72
N LEU A 226 6.02 -1.19 -10.34
CA LEU A 226 5.87 0.23 -10.68
C LEU A 226 6.40 1.12 -9.57
N SER A 227 6.26 0.70 -8.31
CA SER A 227 6.78 1.42 -7.15
C SER A 227 8.31 1.42 -7.15
N THR A 228 8.92 2.53 -6.74
CA THR A 228 10.38 2.70 -6.64
C THR A 228 10.85 2.88 -5.19
N LEU A 229 9.93 3.10 -4.25
CA LEU A 229 10.27 3.28 -2.84
C LEU A 229 10.89 2.00 -2.25
N PRO A 230 11.84 2.14 -1.32
CA PRO A 230 12.48 0.99 -0.68
C PRO A 230 11.54 0.27 0.30
N TYR A 231 11.81 -1.00 0.54
CA TYR A 231 11.10 -1.82 1.55
C TYR A 231 11.65 -1.54 2.95
N GLU A 232 11.45 -0.35 3.46
CA GLU A 232 11.90 0.07 4.78
C GLU A 232 10.87 0.95 5.47
N ILE A 233 10.94 1.04 6.78
CA ILE A 233 10.15 1.99 7.57
C ILE A 233 10.94 3.31 7.59
N PRO A 234 10.48 4.38 6.93
CA PRO A 234 11.09 5.69 7.07
C PRO A 234 11.10 6.12 8.55
N VAL A 235 12.23 6.68 8.99
CA VAL A 235 12.40 7.18 10.34
C VAL A 235 12.58 8.69 10.29
N VAL A 236 11.75 9.42 11.01
CA VAL A 236 11.75 10.89 11.10
C VAL A 236 11.89 11.38 12.55
#